data_4c2145ca5879e3a1a03ca4e390df78fd
#
_entry.id   4c2145ca5879e3a1a03ca4e390df78fd
#
_cell.length_a   1.000
_cell.length_b   1.000
_cell.length_c   1.000
_cell.angle_alpha   90.00
_cell.angle_beta   90.00
_cell.angle_gamma   90.00
#
_symmetry.space_group_name_H-M   'P 1'
#
loop_
_entity.id
_entity.type
_entity.pdbx_description
1 polymer ?
#
loop_
_entity_poly.entity_id
_entity_poly.type
_entity_poly.pdbx_seq_one_letter_code
_entity_poly.pdbx_strand_id
1 'polypeptide(L)'
;MKIIKLLTLCLTAFLSISSFAQNFNADMTALSKFVQRMYTASPFEGVKLIEDYDNQYLLSVIVLEPAKYGNNNSTMTRVASVKAMSEASRFFNGSQITMDLVITTKDDGQSSITTEMLEEINEKSIGYVKALSLMTSFANEEGKHVFVYYKQMEPLSTASKKKK
;
A
#
# COMPACT_ATOMS: atom_id res chain seq x y z
N MET A 1 21.09 -39.25 36.81
CA MET A 1 21.27 -37.80 36.90
C MET A 1 21.78 -37.13 35.61
N LYS A 2 22.66 -37.73 34.80
CA LYS A 2 23.17 -37.12 33.55
C LYS A 2 22.09 -36.98 32.43
N ILE A 3 21.20 -37.97 32.32
CA ILE A 3 20.12 -37.98 31.27
C ILE A 3 19.06 -36.89 31.52
N ILE A 4 18.71 -36.65 32.79
CA ILE A 4 17.74 -35.63 33.17
C ILE A 4 18.26 -34.21 32.83
N LYS A 5 19.58 -33.97 33.07
CA LYS A 5 20.22 -32.69 32.73
C LYS A 5 20.29 -32.45 31.22
N LEU A 6 20.45 -33.51 30.43
CA LEU A 6 20.46 -33.42 28.98
C LEU A 6 19.06 -33.11 28.44
N LEU A 7 18.02 -33.74 29.01
CA LEU A 7 16.61 -33.49 28.61
C LEU A 7 16.17 -32.06 28.95
N THR A 8 16.61 -31.53 30.10
CA THR A 8 16.30 -30.14 30.49
C THR A 8 17.00 -29.14 29.59
N LEU A 9 18.23 -29.43 29.15
CA LEU A 9 18.98 -28.58 28.23
C LEU A 9 18.32 -28.53 26.84
N CYS A 10 17.81 -29.64 26.32
CA CYS A 10 17.09 -29.69 25.06
C CYS A 10 15.74 -28.94 25.13
N LEU A 11 15.03 -29.04 26.27
CA LEU A 11 13.74 -28.37 26.44
C LEU A 11 13.88 -26.82 26.47
N THR A 12 14.97 -26.31 27.06
CA THR A 12 15.25 -24.87 27.09
C THR A 12 15.71 -24.33 25.73
N ALA A 13 16.34 -25.15 24.88
CA ALA A 13 16.73 -24.74 23.53
C ALA A 13 15.54 -24.61 22.58
N PHE A 14 14.44 -25.33 22.82
CA PHE A 14 13.21 -25.20 22.02
C PHE A 14 12.35 -23.97 22.37
N LEU A 15 12.56 -23.36 23.54
CA LEU A 15 11.81 -22.14 23.94
C LEU A 15 12.41 -20.83 23.39
N SER A 16 13.58 -20.91 22.78
CA SER A 16 14.21 -19.73 22.13
C SER A 16 13.92 -19.62 20.63
N ILE A 17 12.85 -20.24 20.14
CA ILE A 17 12.29 -19.82 18.85
C ILE A 17 11.72 -18.44 19.09
N SER A 18 12.58 -17.45 18.89
CA SER A 18 12.18 -16.06 18.83
C SER A 18 10.98 -16.00 17.90
N SER A 19 9.81 -15.73 18.46
CA SER A 19 8.69 -15.26 17.71
C SER A 19 9.20 -14.07 16.93
N PHE A 20 9.50 -14.23 15.65
CA PHE A 20 9.43 -13.13 14.72
C PHE A 20 7.96 -12.72 14.78
N ALA A 21 7.63 -11.91 15.78
CA ALA A 21 6.40 -11.16 15.79
C ALA A 21 6.49 -10.32 14.52
N GLN A 22 5.90 -10.83 13.43
CA GLN A 22 5.53 -9.97 12.33
C GLN A 22 4.79 -8.85 13.02
N ASN A 23 5.30 -7.63 12.92
CA ASN A 23 4.60 -6.45 13.37
C ASN A 23 3.30 -6.41 12.57
N PHE A 24 2.28 -7.02 13.14
CA PHE A 24 0.94 -7.05 12.56
C PHE A 24 0.41 -5.63 12.72
N ASN A 25 0.54 -4.84 11.67
CA ASN A 25 -0.05 -3.52 11.63
C ASN A 25 -1.54 -3.68 11.36
N ALA A 26 -2.34 -3.61 12.40
CA ALA A 26 -3.80 -3.73 12.33
C ALA A 26 -4.42 -2.68 11.39
N ASP A 27 -3.88 -1.47 11.37
CA ASP A 27 -4.35 -0.37 10.53
C ASP A 27 -4.10 -0.69 9.04
N MET A 28 -2.92 -1.21 8.72
CA MET A 28 -2.61 -1.63 7.34
C MET A 28 -3.47 -2.80 6.88
N THR A 29 -3.84 -3.70 7.79
CA THR A 29 -4.76 -4.80 7.46
C THR A 29 -6.17 -4.27 7.21
N ALA A 30 -6.64 -3.31 8.00
CA ALA A 30 -7.94 -2.67 7.81
C ALA A 30 -7.98 -1.92 6.48
N LEU A 31 -6.96 -1.12 6.19
CA LEU A 31 -6.82 -0.38 4.94
C LEU A 31 -6.77 -1.33 3.72
N SER A 32 -5.99 -2.42 3.80
CA SER A 32 -5.92 -3.44 2.74
C SER A 32 -7.30 -4.06 2.44
N LYS A 33 -8.06 -4.41 3.48
CA LYS A 33 -9.43 -4.93 3.33
C LYS A 33 -10.38 -3.88 2.76
N PHE A 34 -10.25 -2.62 3.16
CA PHE A 34 -11.02 -1.52 2.60
C PHE A 34 -10.75 -1.38 1.10
N VAL A 35 -9.48 -1.33 0.70
CA VAL A 35 -9.08 -1.21 -0.71
C VAL A 35 -9.58 -2.40 -1.53
N GLN A 36 -9.52 -3.61 -1.01
CA GLN A 36 -10.03 -4.80 -1.68
C GLN A 36 -11.55 -4.72 -1.90
N ARG A 37 -12.32 -4.33 -0.88
CA ARG A 37 -13.78 -4.15 -1.01
C ARG A 37 -14.14 -3.05 -2.01
N MET A 38 -13.43 -1.93 -1.94
CA MET A 38 -13.61 -0.83 -2.88
C MET A 38 -13.35 -1.28 -4.32
N TYR A 39 -12.26 -2.01 -4.56
CA TYR A 39 -11.94 -2.57 -5.87
C TYR A 39 -13.03 -3.53 -6.35
N THR A 40 -13.54 -4.42 -5.49
CA THR A 40 -14.62 -5.35 -5.85
C THR A 40 -15.92 -4.61 -6.22
N ALA A 41 -16.24 -3.53 -5.50
CA ALA A 41 -17.43 -2.73 -5.77
C ALA A 41 -17.29 -1.87 -7.06
N SER A 42 -16.09 -1.35 -7.33
CA SER A 42 -15.80 -0.50 -8.49
C SER A 42 -14.36 -0.75 -8.95
N PRO A 43 -14.12 -1.74 -9.81
CA PRO A 43 -12.78 -2.07 -10.29
C PRO A 43 -12.11 -0.89 -10.99
N PHE A 44 -10.83 -0.68 -10.68
CA PHE A 44 -10.00 0.32 -11.33
C PHE A 44 -8.55 -0.15 -11.46
N GLU A 45 -7.83 0.41 -12.42
CA GLU A 45 -6.39 0.26 -12.59
C GLU A 45 -5.74 1.64 -12.63
N GLY A 46 -4.50 1.76 -12.18
CA GLY A 46 -3.76 3.01 -12.13
C GLY A 46 -3.57 3.57 -10.73
N VAL A 47 -3.38 4.88 -10.63
CA VAL A 47 -2.96 5.56 -9.40
C VAL A 47 -4.07 6.38 -8.79
N LYS A 48 -4.22 6.29 -7.46
CA LYS A 48 -5.13 7.11 -6.66
C LYS A 48 -4.48 7.51 -5.34
N LEU A 49 -4.99 8.57 -4.75
CA LEU A 49 -4.67 8.97 -3.39
C LEU A 49 -5.76 8.45 -2.45
N ILE A 50 -5.36 7.93 -1.29
CA ILE A 50 -6.29 7.60 -0.20
C ILE A 50 -5.98 8.49 0.98
N GLU A 51 -7.04 9.06 1.54
CA GLU A 51 -7.04 9.74 2.82
C GLU A 51 -7.74 8.86 3.85
N ASP A 52 -7.00 8.45 4.88
CA ASP A 52 -7.48 7.63 5.98
C ASP A 52 -7.23 8.37 7.30
N TYR A 53 -8.24 9.10 7.76
CA TYR A 53 -8.17 10.04 8.90
C TYR A 53 -7.00 11.03 8.75
N ASP A 54 -5.95 10.85 9.54
CA ASP A 54 -4.76 11.73 9.53
C ASP A 54 -3.65 11.22 8.60
N ASN A 55 -3.84 10.06 7.98
CA ASN A 55 -2.87 9.44 7.09
C ASN A 55 -3.27 9.59 5.63
N GLN A 56 -2.27 9.73 4.79
CA GLN A 56 -2.44 9.81 3.35
C GLN A 56 -1.57 8.76 2.67
N TYR A 57 -2.13 8.12 1.65
CA TYR A 57 -1.47 7.04 0.94
C TYR A 57 -1.57 7.26 -0.56
N LEU A 58 -0.45 7.09 -1.24
CA LEU A 58 -0.42 6.89 -2.68
C LEU A 58 -0.70 5.41 -2.93
N LEU A 59 -1.69 5.10 -3.76
CA LEU A 59 -1.96 3.77 -4.26
C LEU A 59 -1.62 3.65 -5.73
N SER A 60 -1.10 2.49 -6.12
CA SER A 60 -0.98 2.08 -7.52
C SER A 60 -1.52 0.66 -7.68
N VAL A 61 -2.59 0.51 -8.45
CA VAL A 61 -3.29 -0.75 -8.69
C VAL A 61 -2.96 -1.26 -10.07
N ILE A 62 -2.41 -2.47 -10.13
CA ILE A 62 -1.99 -3.15 -11.36
C ILE A 62 -2.76 -4.46 -11.51
N VAL A 63 -3.33 -4.67 -12.68
CA VAL A 63 -4.05 -5.90 -13.03
C VAL A 63 -3.26 -6.69 -14.06
N LEU A 64 -2.98 -7.96 -13.79
CA LEU A 64 -2.24 -8.85 -14.68
C LEU A 64 -3.02 -10.11 -14.98
N GLU A 65 -2.92 -10.58 -16.23
CA GLU A 65 -3.46 -11.87 -16.66
C GLU A 65 -2.42 -12.97 -16.35
N PRO A 66 -2.69 -13.93 -15.44
CA PRO A 66 -1.72 -14.94 -15.04
C PRO A 66 -1.15 -15.76 -16.21
N ALA A 67 -1.99 -16.08 -17.19
CA ALA A 67 -1.59 -16.86 -18.37
C ALA A 67 -0.46 -16.20 -19.16
N LYS A 68 -0.41 -14.87 -19.25
CA LYS A 68 0.66 -14.13 -19.95
C LYS A 68 2.03 -14.26 -19.28
N TYR A 69 2.06 -14.69 -18.02
CA TYR A 69 3.29 -14.83 -17.23
C TYR A 69 3.54 -16.27 -16.77
N GLY A 70 2.95 -17.24 -17.50
CA GLY A 70 3.08 -18.68 -17.20
C GLY A 70 2.57 -19.05 -15.80
N ASN A 71 1.59 -18.34 -15.28
CA ASN A 71 1.04 -18.48 -13.91
C ASN A 71 2.13 -18.38 -12.81
N ASN A 72 3.24 -17.71 -13.09
CA ASN A 72 4.35 -17.56 -12.16
C ASN A 72 4.17 -16.31 -11.31
N ASN A 73 3.81 -16.51 -10.04
CA ASN A 73 3.53 -15.43 -9.10
C ASN A 73 4.75 -14.52 -8.86
N SER A 74 5.96 -15.08 -8.79
CA SER A 74 7.19 -14.28 -8.61
C SER A 74 7.42 -13.35 -9.80
N THR A 75 7.24 -13.85 -11.02
CA THR A 75 7.36 -13.05 -12.25
C THR A 75 6.29 -11.96 -12.27
N MET A 76 5.03 -12.31 -11.97
CA MET A 76 3.93 -11.32 -11.90
C MET A 76 4.19 -10.22 -10.87
N THR A 77 4.66 -10.57 -9.68
CA THR A 77 4.98 -9.59 -8.64
C THR A 77 6.06 -8.61 -9.09
N ARG A 78 7.11 -9.09 -9.75
CA ARG A 78 8.19 -8.24 -10.29
C ARG A 78 7.68 -7.30 -11.39
N VAL A 79 6.90 -7.83 -12.32
CA VAL A 79 6.30 -7.03 -13.40
C VAL A 79 5.33 -5.99 -12.83
N ALA A 80 4.47 -6.40 -11.88
CA ALA A 80 3.53 -5.50 -11.22
C ALA A 80 4.26 -4.36 -10.49
N SER A 81 5.37 -4.64 -9.79
CA SER A 81 6.17 -3.62 -9.12
C SER A 81 6.72 -2.57 -10.10
N VAL A 82 7.29 -3.01 -11.23
CA VAL A 82 7.81 -2.08 -12.25
C VAL A 82 6.69 -1.26 -12.87
N LYS A 83 5.56 -1.88 -13.18
CA LYS A 83 4.39 -1.17 -13.71
C LYS A 83 3.84 -0.16 -12.71
N ALA A 84 3.73 -0.54 -11.42
CA ALA A 84 3.23 0.35 -10.37
C ALA A 84 4.09 1.61 -10.25
N MET A 85 5.42 1.47 -10.26
CA MET A 85 6.33 2.61 -10.27
C MET A 85 6.20 3.46 -11.54
N SER A 86 6.02 2.84 -12.71
CA SER A 86 5.83 3.54 -13.97
C SER A 86 4.52 4.33 -13.98
N GLU A 87 3.41 3.73 -13.53
CA GLU A 87 2.11 4.42 -13.45
C GLU A 87 2.14 5.56 -12.45
N ALA A 88 2.75 5.36 -11.27
CA ALA A 88 2.92 6.42 -10.29
C ALA A 88 3.78 7.57 -10.84
N SER A 89 4.85 7.26 -11.57
CA SER A 89 5.68 8.28 -12.22
C SER A 89 4.91 9.07 -13.27
N ARG A 90 4.09 8.40 -14.09
CA ARG A 90 3.23 9.06 -15.08
C ARG A 90 2.18 9.93 -14.42
N PHE A 91 1.58 9.45 -13.35
CA PHE A 91 0.60 10.20 -12.57
C PHE A 91 1.17 11.55 -12.11
N PHE A 92 2.37 11.57 -11.54
CA PHE A 92 3.00 12.81 -11.09
C PHE A 92 3.53 13.70 -12.22
N ASN A 93 3.99 13.12 -13.32
CA ASN A 93 4.61 13.87 -14.42
C ASN A 93 3.62 14.31 -15.51
N GLY A 94 2.47 13.68 -15.60
CA GLY A 94 1.56 13.85 -16.72
C GLY A 94 0.13 14.27 -16.36
N SER A 95 -0.24 14.22 -15.09
CA SER A 95 -1.61 14.51 -14.64
C SER A 95 -1.60 15.71 -13.71
N GLN A 96 -2.51 16.63 -13.90
CA GLN A 96 -2.92 17.49 -12.80
C GLN A 96 -3.61 16.59 -11.77
N ILE A 97 -3.09 16.58 -10.55
CA ILE A 97 -3.73 15.87 -9.44
C ILE A 97 -5.02 16.64 -9.13
N THR A 98 -6.15 15.99 -9.33
CA THR A 98 -7.47 16.55 -9.06
C THR A 98 -8.11 15.85 -7.87
N MET A 99 -9.11 16.49 -7.26
CA MET A 99 -9.85 15.91 -6.13
C MET A 99 -10.56 14.60 -6.49
N ASP A 100 -10.88 14.37 -7.77
CA ASP A 100 -11.51 13.12 -8.26
C ASP A 100 -10.60 11.90 -8.10
N LEU A 101 -9.30 12.11 -7.90
CA LEU A 101 -8.32 11.06 -7.68
C LEU A 101 -8.13 10.72 -6.19
N VAL A 102 -8.77 11.47 -5.30
CA VAL A 102 -8.70 11.26 -3.85
C VAL A 102 -9.87 10.40 -3.39
N ILE A 103 -9.55 9.35 -2.65
CA ILE A 103 -10.52 8.48 -1.97
C ILE A 103 -10.37 8.72 -0.47
N THR A 104 -11.46 9.02 0.21
CA THR A 104 -11.47 9.16 1.66
C THR A 104 -12.14 7.96 2.33
N THR A 105 -11.64 7.56 3.50
CA THR A 105 -12.25 6.53 4.34
C THR A 105 -13.21 7.13 5.37
N LYS A 106 -13.31 8.47 5.43
CA LYS A 106 -14.21 9.17 6.35
C LYS A 106 -15.67 8.94 5.98
N ASP A 107 -16.52 8.80 7.00
CA ASP A 107 -17.94 8.49 6.82
C ASP A 107 -18.72 9.63 6.11
N ASP A 108 -18.26 10.87 6.23
CA ASP A 108 -18.85 12.05 5.58
C ASP A 108 -18.43 12.22 4.09
N GLY A 109 -17.47 11.41 3.65
CA GLY A 109 -16.94 11.45 2.28
C GLY A 109 -16.19 12.73 1.93
N GLN A 110 -15.99 13.66 2.88
CA GLN A 110 -15.27 14.90 2.64
C GLN A 110 -13.76 14.71 2.82
N SER A 111 -12.99 15.05 1.77
CA SER A 111 -11.53 15.09 1.86
C SER A 111 -11.07 16.37 2.54
N SER A 112 -10.06 16.26 3.41
CA SER A 112 -9.36 17.40 4.00
C SER A 112 -8.18 17.87 3.14
N ILE A 113 -7.87 17.16 2.05
CA ILE A 113 -6.79 17.51 1.14
C ILE A 113 -7.15 18.79 0.37
N THR A 114 -6.27 19.78 0.45
CA THR A 114 -6.40 21.05 -0.29
C THR A 114 -5.56 21.04 -1.57
N THR A 115 -5.74 22.04 -2.42
CA THR A 115 -4.94 22.21 -3.66
C THR A 115 -3.45 22.39 -3.32
N GLU A 116 -3.12 23.17 -2.29
CA GLU A 116 -1.75 23.39 -1.85
C GLU A 116 -1.10 22.09 -1.38
N MET A 117 -1.85 21.23 -0.69
CA MET A 117 -1.39 19.90 -0.30
C MET A 117 -1.13 19.00 -1.51
N LEU A 118 -1.96 19.08 -2.55
CA LEU A 118 -1.72 18.32 -3.79
C LEU A 118 -0.44 18.78 -4.49
N GLU A 119 -0.14 20.07 -4.48
CA GLU A 119 1.13 20.61 -5.00
C GLU A 119 2.33 20.08 -4.21
N GLU A 120 2.28 20.08 -2.87
CA GLU A 120 3.33 19.52 -2.00
C GLU A 120 3.56 18.02 -2.27
N ILE A 121 2.49 17.25 -2.49
CA ILE A 121 2.58 15.84 -2.87
C ILE A 121 3.33 15.68 -4.19
N ASN A 122 3.02 16.54 -5.16
CA ASN A 122 3.68 16.50 -6.47
C ASN A 122 5.19 16.81 -6.37
N GLU A 123 5.59 17.76 -5.57
CA GLU A 123 7.02 18.08 -5.32
C GLU A 123 7.80 16.91 -4.72
N LYS A 124 7.16 16.12 -3.83
CA LYS A 124 7.77 14.94 -3.18
C LYS A 124 7.64 13.64 -3.98
N SER A 125 7.07 13.69 -5.17
CA SER A 125 6.65 12.54 -5.97
C SER A 125 7.72 11.48 -6.22
N ILE A 126 8.95 11.90 -6.55
CA ILE A 126 10.06 10.96 -6.85
C ILE A 126 10.38 10.06 -5.66
N GLY A 127 10.31 10.60 -4.45
CA GLY A 127 10.50 9.83 -3.21
C GLY A 127 9.39 8.81 -3.00
N TYR A 128 8.15 9.19 -3.26
CA TYR A 128 6.99 8.30 -3.11
C TYR A 128 7.02 7.15 -4.11
N VAL A 129 7.32 7.43 -5.39
CA VAL A 129 7.41 6.41 -6.43
C VAL A 129 8.45 5.35 -6.11
N LYS A 130 9.65 5.75 -5.68
CA LYS A 130 10.74 4.84 -5.34
C LYS A 130 10.47 3.97 -4.11
N ALA A 131 9.59 4.42 -3.23
CA ALA A 131 9.30 3.75 -1.96
C ALA A 131 7.97 2.98 -1.97
N LEU A 132 7.37 2.73 -3.13
CA LEU A 132 6.17 1.90 -3.27
C LEU A 132 6.44 0.47 -2.78
N SER A 133 5.55 -0.02 -1.92
CA SER A 133 5.59 -1.37 -1.35
C SER A 133 4.30 -2.11 -1.66
N LEU A 134 4.36 -3.43 -1.79
CA LEU A 134 3.17 -4.25 -1.98
C LEU A 134 2.32 -4.24 -0.71
N MET A 135 1.08 -3.79 -0.79
CA MET A 135 0.09 -3.83 0.29
C MET A 135 -0.63 -5.18 0.31
N THR A 136 -1.18 -5.58 -0.84
CA THR A 136 -1.94 -6.82 -0.98
C THR A 136 -1.98 -7.27 -2.43
N SER A 137 -2.29 -8.53 -2.64
CA SER A 137 -2.62 -9.07 -3.97
C SER A 137 -3.71 -10.12 -3.86
N PHE A 138 -4.58 -10.19 -4.85
CA PHE A 138 -5.72 -11.12 -4.89
C PHE A 138 -6.16 -11.37 -6.34
N ALA A 139 -6.90 -12.46 -6.55
CA ALA A 139 -7.56 -12.69 -7.83
C ALA A 139 -8.91 -11.96 -7.85
N ASN A 140 -9.25 -11.32 -8.96
CA ASN A 140 -10.57 -10.75 -9.19
C ASN A 140 -11.54 -11.81 -9.78
N GLU A 141 -12.79 -11.41 -9.97
CA GLU A 141 -13.85 -12.29 -10.50
C GLU A 141 -13.58 -12.78 -11.93
N GLU A 142 -12.78 -12.04 -12.70
CA GLU A 142 -12.36 -12.43 -14.06
C GLU A 142 -11.13 -13.36 -14.07
N GLY A 143 -10.64 -13.79 -12.91
CA GLY A 143 -9.44 -14.61 -12.78
C GLY A 143 -8.12 -13.86 -13.05
N LYS A 144 -8.16 -12.53 -13.19
CA LYS A 144 -6.96 -11.70 -13.26
C LYS A 144 -6.39 -11.47 -11.87
N HIS A 145 -5.09 -11.28 -11.79
CA HIS A 145 -4.40 -11.03 -10.52
C HIS A 145 -4.21 -9.53 -10.32
N VAL A 146 -4.75 -9.03 -9.22
CA VAL A 146 -4.68 -7.62 -8.82
C VAL A 146 -3.57 -7.45 -7.80
N PHE A 147 -2.68 -6.49 -8.05
CA PHE A 147 -1.61 -6.09 -7.13
C PHE A 147 -1.85 -4.65 -6.71
N VAL A 148 -1.87 -4.41 -5.41
CA VAL A 148 -2.04 -3.08 -4.83
C VAL A 148 -0.73 -2.68 -4.17
N TYR A 149 -0.06 -1.70 -4.75
CA TYR A 149 1.12 -1.06 -4.17
C TYR A 149 0.72 0.23 -3.47
N TYR A 150 1.44 0.58 -2.41
CA TYR A 150 1.18 1.78 -1.64
C TYR A 150 2.46 2.45 -1.15
N LYS A 151 2.34 3.71 -0.85
CA LYS A 151 3.29 4.47 -0.03
C LYS A 151 2.52 5.39 0.89
N GLN A 152 2.76 5.28 2.20
CA GLN A 152 2.31 6.29 3.14
C GLN A 152 3.09 7.59 2.87
N MET A 153 2.37 8.65 2.68
CA MET A 153 2.96 9.97 2.46
C MET A 153 3.26 10.64 3.81
N GLU A 154 4.22 11.54 3.80
CA GLU A 154 4.46 12.35 4.99
C GLU A 154 3.24 13.22 5.27
N PRO A 155 2.92 13.51 6.56
CA PRO A 155 1.89 14.46 6.89
C PRO A 155 2.15 15.77 6.14
N LEU A 156 1.17 16.21 5.37
CA LEU A 156 1.26 17.46 4.64
C LEU A 156 1.31 18.61 5.62
N SER A 157 2.23 19.53 5.41
CA SER A 157 2.43 20.63 6.32
C SER A 157 1.14 21.45 6.41
N THR A 158 0.55 21.56 7.58
CA THR A 158 -0.52 22.51 7.88
C THR A 158 0.04 23.95 7.93
N ALA A 159 0.84 24.30 6.93
CA ALA A 159 1.55 25.58 6.85
C ALA A 159 0.63 26.80 6.62
N SER A 160 -0.67 26.68 6.81
CA SER A 160 -1.61 27.77 6.65
C SER A 160 -2.20 28.34 7.97
N LYS A 161 -1.45 28.26 9.09
CA LYS A 161 -1.83 29.04 10.28
C LYS A 161 -0.68 29.91 10.75
N LYS A 162 -0.34 30.94 9.96
CA LYS A 162 0.24 32.22 10.44
C LYS A 162 0.45 33.21 9.30
N LYS A 163 -0.63 33.86 8.87
CA LYS A 163 -0.55 35.29 8.50
C LYS A 163 -1.71 35.99 9.18
N LYS A 164 -1.41 36.52 10.36
CA LYS A 164 -2.10 37.68 10.90
C LYS A 164 -1.48 38.90 10.31
#